data_ae7e7610aed59a93bbd2d6d32be0cab5
#
_entry.id   ae7e7610aed59a93bbd2d6d32be0cab5
#
_cell.length_a   1.000
_cell.length_b   1.000
_cell.length_c   1.000
_cell.angle_alpha   90.00
_cell.angle_beta   90.00
_cell.angle_gamma   90.00
#
_symmetry.space_group_name_H-M   'P 1'
#
loop_
_entity.id
_entity.type
_entity.pdbx_description
1 polymer ?
#
loop_
_entity_poly.entity_id
_entity_poly.type
_entity_poly.pdbx_seq_one_letter_code
_entity_poly.pdbx_strand_id
1 'polypeptide(L)'
;IMLARHFAQKKNNERTLIFAAFTAEESGGFGSKYFSGQYDPGKVMAMFNIEMIGTESRWGPNSAYITGYEKSSFGRILQKNLKGTSFTFYPDPYPDESLFYRSDNATLAALGVPAHTISTAKMDAEPNYHKVSDEVTTLDIDNMTEIIRAIAASSRTIVSGTDTPTRVRKEPRR
;
A
#
# COMPACT_ATOMS: atom_id res chain seq x y z
N ILE A 1 -8.42 1.38 10.09
CA ILE A 1 -9.75 1.22 10.73
C ILE A 1 -10.86 1.20 9.68
N MET A 2 -10.98 2.18 8.76
CA MET A 2 -12.07 2.24 7.76
C MET A 2 -12.14 0.99 6.88
N LEU A 3 -11.04 0.49 6.35
CA LEU A 3 -11.00 -0.75 5.57
C LEU A 3 -11.43 -1.97 6.39
N ALA A 4 -10.96 -2.08 7.65
CA ALA A 4 -11.35 -3.17 8.53
C ALA A 4 -12.86 -3.18 8.76
N ARG A 5 -13.46 -2.01 9.05
CA ARG A 5 -14.91 -1.84 9.19
C ARG A 5 -15.65 -2.22 7.90
N HIS A 6 -15.18 -1.76 6.75
CA HIS A 6 -15.78 -2.06 5.44
C HIS A 6 -15.83 -3.56 5.18
N PHE A 7 -14.72 -4.27 5.31
CA PHE A 7 -14.68 -5.71 5.03
C PHE A 7 -15.39 -6.54 6.08
N ALA A 8 -15.38 -6.14 7.36
CA ALA A 8 -16.15 -6.80 8.40
C ALA A 8 -17.68 -6.74 8.15
N GLN A 9 -18.15 -5.65 7.54
CA GLN A 9 -19.56 -5.50 7.17
C GLN A 9 -19.92 -6.31 5.90
N LYS A 10 -19.01 -6.36 4.92
CA LYS A 10 -19.25 -7.06 3.64
C LYS A 10 -19.31 -8.57 3.78
N LYS A 11 -18.48 -9.17 4.63
CA LYS A 11 -18.42 -10.62 4.90
C LYS A 11 -18.30 -11.50 3.64
N ASN A 12 -17.64 -10.99 2.61
CA ASN A 12 -17.50 -11.67 1.30
C ASN A 12 -16.03 -11.99 0.98
N ASN A 13 -15.19 -12.08 1.99
CA ASN A 13 -13.79 -12.45 1.84
C ASN A 13 -13.62 -13.97 1.90
N GLU A 14 -12.99 -14.53 0.89
CA GLU A 14 -12.54 -15.93 0.85
C GLU A 14 -11.11 -16.08 1.43
N ARG A 15 -10.43 -14.96 1.63
CA ARG A 15 -9.10 -14.90 2.25
C ARG A 15 -9.17 -14.27 3.62
N THR A 16 -8.35 -14.74 4.55
CA THR A 16 -8.14 -14.07 5.84
C THR A 16 -7.57 -12.68 5.60
N LEU A 17 -8.17 -11.68 6.22
CA LEU A 17 -7.69 -10.30 6.21
C LEU A 17 -7.10 -9.97 7.57
N ILE A 18 -5.86 -9.50 7.57
CA ILE A 18 -5.14 -9.06 8.76
C ILE A 18 -4.93 -7.55 8.63
N PHE A 19 -5.42 -6.80 9.58
CA PHE A 19 -5.20 -5.35 9.69
C PHE A 19 -4.17 -5.11 10.78
N ALA A 20 -2.99 -4.65 10.42
CA ALA A 20 -1.89 -4.39 11.32
C ALA A 20 -1.52 -2.92 11.29
N ALA A 21 -1.28 -2.33 12.47
CA ALA A 21 -0.61 -1.05 12.63
C ALA A 21 0.79 -1.33 13.18
N PHE A 22 1.80 -1.00 12.41
CA PHE A 22 3.18 -1.25 12.79
C PHE A 22 3.74 -0.13 13.66
N THR A 23 4.74 -0.47 14.47
CA THR A 23 5.51 0.47 15.28
C THR A 23 6.96 0.49 14.81
N ALA A 24 7.65 1.59 15.14
CA ALA A 24 9.09 1.74 14.93
C ALA A 24 9.53 1.57 13.47
N GLU A 25 8.72 2.05 12.52
CA GLU A 25 9.10 2.10 11.10
C GLU A 25 10.33 2.98 10.93
N GLU A 26 10.31 4.21 11.43
CA GLU A 26 11.37 5.21 11.40
C GLU A 26 12.67 4.79 12.12
N SER A 27 12.56 3.83 13.02
CA SER A 27 13.70 3.27 13.77
C SER A 27 14.27 2.00 13.13
N GLY A 28 13.82 1.65 11.91
CA GLY A 28 14.29 0.49 11.15
C GLY A 28 13.28 -0.62 10.95
N GLY A 29 11.96 -0.32 11.02
CA GLY A 29 10.90 -1.25 10.69
C GLY A 29 10.78 -2.44 11.64
N PHE A 30 11.00 -2.24 12.93
CA PHE A 30 10.99 -3.36 13.91
C PHE A 30 9.65 -4.07 13.98
N GLY A 31 8.53 -3.31 13.91
CA GLY A 31 7.19 -3.90 13.94
C GLY A 31 6.91 -4.80 12.75
N SER A 32 7.18 -4.33 11.54
CA SER A 32 6.97 -5.10 10.31
C SER A 32 7.93 -6.30 10.20
N LYS A 33 9.17 -6.16 10.66
CA LYS A 33 10.14 -7.27 10.72
C LYS A 33 9.65 -8.38 11.65
N TYR A 34 9.20 -8.03 12.86
CA TYR A 34 8.65 -9.00 13.79
C TYR A 34 7.43 -9.68 13.19
N PHE A 35 6.48 -8.91 12.67
CA PHE A 35 5.25 -9.43 12.05
C PHE A 35 5.54 -10.38 10.90
N SER A 36 6.46 -10.02 10.00
CA SER A 36 6.82 -10.85 8.84
C SER A 36 7.38 -12.22 9.25
N GLY A 37 8.07 -12.28 10.39
CA GLY A 37 8.62 -13.53 10.95
C GLY A 37 7.56 -14.48 11.54
N GLN A 38 6.31 -14.01 11.74
CA GLN A 38 5.24 -14.82 12.33
C GLN A 38 4.46 -15.63 11.29
N TYR A 39 4.65 -15.35 10.01
CA TYR A 39 3.87 -15.94 8.93
C TYR A 39 4.75 -16.65 7.90
N ASP A 40 4.25 -17.74 7.34
CA ASP A 40 4.83 -18.35 6.14
C ASP A 40 4.61 -17.39 4.94
N PRO A 41 5.66 -16.83 4.33
CA PRO A 41 5.52 -15.92 3.20
C PRO A 41 4.80 -16.55 2.01
N GLY A 42 4.87 -17.88 1.86
CA GLY A 42 4.16 -18.62 0.82
C GLY A 42 2.65 -18.53 0.94
N LYS A 43 2.15 -18.33 2.17
CA LYS A 43 0.71 -18.20 2.48
C LYS A 43 0.22 -16.77 2.48
N VAL A 44 1.09 -15.78 2.45
CA VAL A 44 0.70 -14.36 2.34
C VAL A 44 0.48 -14.02 0.88
N MET A 45 -0.76 -13.80 0.49
CA MET A 45 -1.15 -13.58 -0.91
C MET A 45 -0.83 -12.18 -1.40
N ALA A 46 -1.01 -11.17 -0.57
CA ALA A 46 -0.66 -9.78 -0.85
C ALA A 46 -0.54 -8.98 0.45
N MET A 47 0.23 -7.90 0.41
CA MET A 47 0.25 -6.87 1.45
C MET A 47 -0.03 -5.50 0.80
N PHE A 48 -1.02 -4.82 1.34
CA PHE A 48 -1.34 -3.43 1.04
C PHE A 48 -0.73 -2.58 2.15
N ASN A 49 0.45 -2.06 1.94
CA ASN A 49 1.00 -1.05 2.83
C ASN A 49 0.41 0.30 2.45
N ILE A 50 -0.07 1.06 3.42
CA ILE A 50 -0.74 2.35 3.19
C ILE A 50 -0.07 3.35 4.09
N GLU A 51 0.62 4.30 3.48
CA GLU A 51 1.31 5.36 4.21
C GLU A 51 1.31 6.66 3.43
N MET A 52 1.48 7.78 4.13
CA MET A 52 1.62 9.12 3.53
C MET A 52 0.57 9.39 2.46
N ILE A 53 -0.71 9.16 2.80
CA ILE A 53 -1.86 9.43 1.92
C ILE A 53 -2.62 10.70 2.34
N GLY A 54 -2.03 11.51 3.21
CA GLY A 54 -2.65 12.72 3.80
C GLY A 54 -2.57 13.95 2.94
N THR A 55 -1.89 13.90 1.80
CA THR A 55 -1.76 15.01 0.85
C THR A 55 -2.20 14.57 -0.55
N GLU A 56 -2.52 15.52 -1.40
CA GLU A 56 -2.87 15.25 -2.79
C GLU A 56 -1.65 14.75 -3.57
N SER A 57 -1.83 13.74 -4.40
CA SER A 57 -0.76 13.23 -5.24
C SER A 57 -0.31 14.24 -6.31
N ARG A 58 0.84 14.00 -6.95
CA ARG A 58 1.33 14.86 -8.03
C ARG A 58 0.43 14.93 -9.27
N TRP A 59 -0.48 13.97 -9.43
CA TRP A 59 -1.46 13.93 -10.52
C TRP A 59 -2.81 14.55 -10.13
N GLY A 60 -2.91 15.13 -8.93
CA GLY A 60 -4.15 15.73 -8.44
C GLY A 60 -5.08 14.75 -7.74
N PRO A 61 -6.34 15.14 -7.53
CA PRO A 61 -7.33 14.33 -6.82
C PRO A 61 -7.65 13.03 -7.57
N ASN A 62 -8.22 12.07 -6.84
CA ASN A 62 -8.56 10.74 -7.36
C ASN A 62 -7.36 9.97 -7.93
N SER A 63 -6.21 10.13 -7.33
CA SER A 63 -5.00 9.43 -7.73
C SER A 63 -4.09 9.09 -6.55
N ALA A 64 -3.31 8.02 -6.69
CA ALA A 64 -2.22 7.62 -5.82
C ALA A 64 -1.20 6.84 -6.64
N TYR A 65 -0.03 6.59 -6.10
CA TYR A 65 0.93 5.71 -6.74
C TYR A 65 1.19 4.44 -5.92
N ILE A 66 1.72 3.44 -6.61
CA ILE A 66 2.08 2.15 -6.02
C ILE A 66 3.58 1.94 -6.24
N THR A 67 4.32 1.76 -5.15
CA THR A 67 5.76 1.48 -5.23
C THR A 67 6.01 0.08 -5.82
N GLY A 68 7.02 -0.03 -6.69
CA GLY A 68 7.33 -1.29 -7.37
C GLY A 68 6.18 -1.81 -8.23
N TYR A 69 5.42 -0.95 -8.88
CA TYR A 69 4.24 -1.30 -9.69
C TYR A 69 4.53 -2.40 -10.73
N GLU A 70 5.71 -2.41 -11.30
CA GLU A 70 6.19 -3.36 -12.30
C GLU A 70 6.67 -4.70 -11.72
N LYS A 71 6.94 -4.77 -10.41
CA LYS A 71 7.53 -5.95 -9.77
C LYS A 71 6.55 -7.11 -9.58
N SER A 72 5.26 -6.85 -9.70
CA SER A 72 4.21 -7.89 -9.66
C SER A 72 2.97 -7.46 -10.48
N SER A 73 1.95 -8.33 -10.54
CA SER A 73 0.66 -7.96 -11.15
C SER A 73 -0.25 -7.17 -10.21
N PHE A 74 0.17 -6.87 -8.98
CA PHE A 74 -0.64 -6.21 -7.95
C PHE A 74 -1.27 -4.90 -8.45
N GLY A 75 -0.47 -3.94 -8.88
CA GLY A 75 -0.97 -2.64 -9.34
C GLY A 75 -1.92 -2.75 -10.54
N ARG A 76 -1.61 -3.65 -11.49
CA ARG A 76 -2.49 -3.90 -12.65
C ARG A 76 -3.84 -4.50 -12.26
N ILE A 77 -3.88 -5.40 -11.28
CA ILE A 77 -5.13 -5.95 -10.75
C ILE A 77 -5.96 -4.84 -10.11
N LEU A 78 -5.35 -4.00 -9.26
CA LEU A 78 -6.06 -2.90 -8.62
C LEU A 78 -6.63 -1.93 -9.66
N GLN A 79 -5.83 -1.51 -10.63
CA GLN A 79 -6.28 -0.59 -11.68
C GLN A 79 -7.38 -1.20 -12.56
N LYS A 80 -7.29 -2.48 -12.92
CA LYS A 80 -8.35 -3.21 -13.63
C LYS A 80 -9.69 -3.14 -12.87
N ASN A 81 -9.65 -3.29 -11.55
CA ASN A 81 -10.83 -3.27 -10.70
C ASN A 81 -11.47 -1.88 -10.56
N LEU A 82 -10.74 -0.82 -10.88
CA LEU A 82 -11.23 0.57 -10.90
C LEU A 82 -11.73 1.03 -12.27
N LYS A 83 -11.78 0.14 -13.26
CA LYS A 83 -12.30 0.50 -14.60
C LYS A 83 -13.71 1.08 -14.49
N GLY A 84 -13.90 2.26 -15.08
CA GLY A 84 -15.18 3.01 -15.02
C GLY A 84 -15.33 3.94 -13.83
N THR A 85 -14.32 4.06 -12.97
CA THR A 85 -14.23 5.08 -11.92
C THR A 85 -13.31 6.23 -12.37
N SER A 86 -13.31 7.32 -11.62
CA SER A 86 -12.38 8.44 -11.82
C SER A 86 -11.01 8.20 -11.19
N PHE A 87 -10.82 7.15 -10.39
CA PHE A 87 -9.59 6.95 -9.62
C PHE A 87 -8.53 6.17 -10.41
N THR A 88 -7.29 6.63 -10.32
CA THR A 88 -6.14 6.00 -11.00
C THR A 88 -4.99 5.73 -10.04
N PHE A 89 -4.49 4.48 -10.05
CA PHE A 89 -3.21 4.14 -9.46
C PHE A 89 -2.10 4.24 -10.51
N TYR A 90 -1.11 5.07 -10.25
CA TYR A 90 0.07 5.24 -11.09
C TYR A 90 1.25 4.40 -10.59
N PRO A 91 2.23 4.09 -11.45
CA PRO A 91 3.54 3.67 -10.99
C PRO A 91 4.21 4.75 -10.14
N ASP A 92 5.15 4.33 -9.28
CA ASP A 92 5.99 5.23 -8.50
C ASP A 92 6.73 6.24 -9.40
N PRO A 93 6.55 7.54 -9.18
CA PRO A 93 7.16 8.59 -10.02
C PRO A 93 8.58 8.97 -9.58
N TYR A 94 9.14 8.31 -8.56
CA TYR A 94 10.43 8.63 -7.94
C TYR A 94 11.42 7.45 -8.03
N PRO A 95 11.84 7.04 -9.24
CA PRO A 95 12.65 5.84 -9.43
C PRO A 95 14.01 5.91 -8.69
N ASP A 96 14.57 7.11 -8.56
CA ASP A 96 15.86 7.33 -7.90
C ASP A 96 15.78 7.20 -6.37
N GLU A 97 14.57 7.32 -5.81
CA GLU A 97 14.34 7.24 -4.36
C GLU A 97 14.25 5.80 -3.83
N SER A 98 14.16 4.81 -4.72
CA SER A 98 14.06 3.39 -4.35
C SER A 98 12.94 3.08 -3.33
N LEU A 99 11.79 3.75 -3.41
CA LEU A 99 10.73 3.74 -2.40
C LEU A 99 10.17 2.34 -2.10
N PHE A 100 10.27 1.40 -3.04
CA PHE A 100 9.71 0.06 -2.87
C PHE A 100 10.25 -0.69 -1.65
N TYR A 101 11.47 -0.42 -1.23
CA TYR A 101 12.11 -1.08 -0.07
C TYR A 101 12.32 -0.14 1.13
N ARG A 102 11.65 1.00 1.18
CA ARG A 102 11.83 2.01 2.22
C ARG A 102 10.72 2.07 3.27
N SER A 103 9.75 1.14 3.22
CA SER A 103 8.64 1.12 4.18
C SER A 103 8.35 -0.30 4.68
N ASP A 104 7.35 -0.45 5.50
CA ASP A 104 6.96 -1.70 6.17
C ASP A 104 6.67 -2.87 5.22
N ASN A 105 6.33 -2.59 3.96
CA ASN A 105 6.17 -3.62 2.93
C ASN A 105 7.49 -4.36 2.61
N ALA A 106 8.64 -3.72 2.81
CA ALA A 106 9.94 -4.20 2.38
C ALA A 106 10.27 -5.60 2.91
N THR A 107 9.90 -5.87 4.16
CA THR A 107 10.19 -7.15 4.82
C THR A 107 9.51 -8.33 4.13
N LEU A 108 8.24 -8.22 3.79
CA LEU A 108 7.50 -9.24 3.05
C LEU A 108 7.86 -9.26 1.56
N ALA A 109 8.12 -8.09 0.95
CA ALA A 109 8.57 -8.00 -0.43
C ALA A 109 9.90 -8.73 -0.65
N ALA A 110 10.87 -8.57 0.25
CA ALA A 110 12.14 -9.30 0.21
C ALA A 110 11.98 -10.82 0.29
N LEU A 111 10.90 -11.30 0.90
CA LEU A 111 10.53 -12.71 0.95
C LEU A 111 9.72 -13.18 -0.28
N GLY A 112 9.50 -12.29 -1.24
CA GLY A 112 8.80 -12.57 -2.49
C GLY A 112 7.29 -12.39 -2.42
N VAL A 113 6.75 -11.84 -1.34
CA VAL A 113 5.32 -11.48 -1.25
C VAL A 113 5.06 -10.27 -2.14
N PRO A 114 3.93 -10.21 -2.89
CA PRO A 114 3.52 -8.98 -3.56
C PRO A 114 3.04 -7.95 -2.52
N ALA A 115 4.01 -7.33 -1.87
CA ALA A 115 3.85 -6.35 -0.82
C ALA A 115 4.24 -4.98 -1.36
N HIS A 116 3.26 -4.09 -1.51
CA HIS A 116 3.42 -2.80 -2.16
C HIS A 116 2.88 -1.68 -1.28
N THR A 117 3.53 -0.53 -1.33
CA THR A 117 3.05 0.69 -0.68
C THR A 117 2.16 1.48 -1.64
N ILE A 118 1.05 1.95 -1.12
CA ILE A 118 0.16 2.92 -1.76
C ILE A 118 0.38 4.25 -1.05
N SER A 119 0.75 5.28 -1.79
CA SER A 119 1.08 6.60 -1.25
C SER A 119 0.67 7.73 -2.19
N THR A 120 0.62 8.95 -1.67
CA THR A 120 0.45 10.19 -2.44
C THR A 120 1.59 11.17 -2.22
N ALA A 121 2.55 10.84 -1.35
CA ALA A 121 3.65 11.74 -0.98
C ALA A 121 4.40 12.29 -2.19
N LYS A 122 4.67 13.58 -2.15
CA LYS A 122 5.50 14.28 -3.13
C LYS A 122 6.92 14.38 -2.56
N MET A 123 7.75 13.37 -2.81
CA MET A 123 9.09 13.26 -2.21
C MET A 123 9.98 14.47 -2.47
N ASP A 124 9.71 15.20 -3.54
CA ASP A 124 10.39 16.42 -3.94
C ASP A 124 9.77 17.72 -3.36
N ALA A 125 8.59 17.64 -2.75
CA ALA A 125 7.82 18.81 -2.35
C ALA A 125 6.98 18.63 -1.07
N GLU A 126 7.25 17.62 -0.23
CA GLU A 126 6.48 17.38 1.00
C GLU A 126 6.93 18.34 2.12
N PRO A 127 6.16 19.38 2.44
CA PRO A 127 6.64 20.48 3.28
C PRO A 127 6.80 20.08 4.76
N ASN A 128 6.02 19.11 5.21
CA ASN A 128 5.95 18.72 6.63
C ASN A 128 6.73 17.45 6.95
N TYR A 129 7.26 16.74 5.95
CA TYR A 129 7.95 15.47 6.12
C TYR A 129 9.09 15.55 7.15
N HIS A 130 9.03 14.71 8.19
CA HIS A 130 9.96 14.65 9.33
C HIS A 130 10.09 15.98 10.10
N LYS A 131 9.05 16.80 10.16
CA LYS A 131 9.03 18.07 10.89
C LYS A 131 7.97 18.08 11.98
N VAL A 132 8.16 18.94 12.98
CA VAL A 132 7.15 19.16 14.05
C VAL A 132 5.85 19.80 13.52
N SER A 133 5.88 20.35 12.30
CA SER A 133 4.70 20.88 11.62
C SER A 133 3.83 19.81 10.95
N ASP A 134 4.25 18.54 11.00
CA ASP A 134 3.44 17.41 10.51
C ASP A 134 2.37 17.05 11.54
N GLU A 135 1.25 17.75 11.44
CA GLU A 135 0.11 17.65 12.35
C GLU A 135 -1.14 17.19 11.62
N VAL A 136 -2.12 16.67 12.37
CA VAL A 136 -3.40 16.22 11.81
C VAL A 136 -4.14 17.31 11.04
N THR A 137 -3.94 18.57 11.38
CA THR A 137 -4.54 19.75 10.71
C THR A 137 -3.99 20.00 9.30
N THR A 138 -2.86 19.40 8.95
CA THR A 138 -2.25 19.51 7.61
C THR A 138 -2.76 18.43 6.65
N LEU A 139 -3.57 17.49 7.12
CA LEU A 139 -4.04 16.35 6.33
C LEU A 139 -5.30 16.71 5.55
N ASP A 140 -5.33 16.33 4.27
CA ASP A 140 -6.52 16.34 3.43
C ASP A 140 -7.35 15.06 3.68
N ILE A 141 -8.28 15.16 4.61
CA ILE A 141 -9.12 14.02 5.04
C ILE A 141 -10.07 13.56 3.94
N ASP A 142 -10.53 14.46 3.09
CA ASP A 142 -11.41 14.12 1.96
C ASP A 142 -10.63 13.31 0.91
N ASN A 143 -9.43 13.75 0.54
CA ASN A 143 -8.54 13.01 -0.34
C ASN A 143 -8.18 11.62 0.24
N MET A 144 -7.82 11.56 1.54
CA MET A 144 -7.57 10.28 2.23
C MET A 144 -8.77 9.34 2.13
N THR A 145 -9.98 9.88 2.29
CA THR A 145 -11.23 9.10 2.22
C THR A 145 -11.43 8.51 0.83
N GLU A 146 -11.21 9.27 -0.22
CA GLU A 146 -11.32 8.78 -1.61
C GLU A 146 -10.26 7.71 -1.92
N ILE A 147 -9.03 7.87 -1.44
CA ILE A 147 -7.99 6.85 -1.59
C ILE A 147 -8.39 5.54 -0.89
N ILE A 148 -8.89 5.62 0.35
CA ILE A 148 -9.34 4.44 1.11
C ILE A 148 -10.52 3.76 0.39
N ARG A 149 -11.47 4.50 -0.17
CA ARG A 149 -12.56 3.97 -0.99
C ARG A 149 -12.04 3.25 -2.24
N ALA A 150 -11.08 3.85 -2.92
CA ALA A 150 -10.44 3.26 -4.09
C ALA A 150 -9.70 1.95 -3.73
N ILE A 151 -8.99 1.92 -2.61
CA ILE A 151 -8.34 0.68 -2.10
C ILE A 151 -9.40 -0.39 -1.82
N ALA A 152 -10.48 -0.06 -1.14
CA ALA A 152 -11.57 -1.00 -0.85
C ALA A 152 -12.19 -1.59 -2.14
N ALA A 153 -12.48 -0.72 -3.12
CA ALA A 153 -13.07 -1.14 -4.39
C ALA A 153 -12.09 -1.97 -5.24
N SER A 154 -10.83 -1.56 -5.30
CA SER A 154 -9.82 -2.19 -6.15
C SER A 154 -9.32 -3.52 -5.62
N SER A 155 -9.31 -3.73 -4.31
CA SER A 155 -8.84 -4.97 -3.68
C SER A 155 -9.82 -6.14 -3.78
N ARG A 156 -11.06 -5.91 -4.23
CA ARG A 156 -12.17 -6.88 -4.18
C ARG A 156 -11.84 -8.27 -4.75
N THR A 157 -11.13 -8.34 -5.88
CA THR A 157 -10.82 -9.62 -6.52
C THR A 157 -9.67 -10.37 -5.82
N ILE A 158 -8.77 -9.63 -5.17
CA ILE A 158 -7.73 -10.23 -4.32
C ILE A 158 -8.37 -10.77 -3.04
N VAL A 159 -9.27 -10.02 -2.43
CA VAL A 159 -9.98 -10.40 -1.19
C VAL A 159 -10.89 -11.61 -1.41
N SER A 160 -11.61 -11.65 -2.53
CA SER A 160 -12.49 -12.78 -2.91
C SER A 160 -11.74 -14.01 -3.45
N GLY A 161 -10.41 -13.96 -3.58
CA GLY A 161 -9.66 -15.08 -4.15
C GLY A 161 -9.68 -15.19 -5.67
N THR A 162 -10.46 -14.36 -6.38
CA THR A 162 -10.59 -14.40 -7.85
C THR A 162 -9.27 -14.09 -8.56
N ASP A 163 -8.54 -13.08 -8.08
CA ASP A 163 -7.21 -12.75 -8.57
C ASP A 163 -6.16 -13.03 -7.49
N THR A 164 -4.99 -13.54 -7.90
CA THR A 164 -3.81 -13.68 -7.04
C THR A 164 -2.67 -12.92 -7.70
N PRO A 165 -2.11 -11.89 -7.05
CA PRO A 165 -0.97 -11.18 -7.61
C PRO A 165 0.23 -12.11 -7.80
N THR A 166 0.99 -11.90 -8.86
CA THR A 166 2.24 -12.63 -9.08
C THR A 166 3.24 -12.29 -7.99
N ARG A 167 4.10 -13.25 -7.64
CA ARG A 167 5.14 -13.05 -6.62
C ARG A 167 6.17 -12.03 -7.09
N VAL A 168 6.69 -11.25 -6.15
CA VAL A 168 7.87 -10.42 -6.38
C VAL A 168 9.09 -11.32 -6.53
N ARG A 169 9.96 -11.03 -7.50
CA ARG A 169 11.21 -11.75 -7.66
C ARG A 169 12.11 -11.42 -6.46
N LYS A 170 12.55 -12.46 -5.77
CA LYS A 170 13.52 -12.29 -4.67
C LYS A 170 14.84 -11.78 -5.25
N GLU A 171 15.33 -10.69 -4.70
CA GLU A 171 16.67 -10.24 -5.04
C GLU A 171 17.71 -11.13 -4.32
N PRO A 172 18.85 -11.40 -4.94
CA PRO A 172 19.92 -12.10 -4.25
C PRO A 172 20.29 -11.33 -2.98
N ARG A 173 20.39 -12.02 -1.86
CA ARG A 173 20.94 -11.40 -0.64
C ARG A 173 22.35 -10.94 -0.95
N ARG A 174 22.60 -9.65 -0.87
CA ARG A 174 23.95 -9.09 -0.88
C ARG A 174 24.66 -9.38 0.42
#